data_68481ea5580946d22a752d15a3e04a25
#
_entry.id   68481ea5580946d22a752d15a3e04a25
#
_cell.length_a   1.000
_cell.length_b   1.000
_cell.length_c   1.000
_cell.angle_alpha   90.00
_cell.angle_beta   90.00
_cell.angle_gamma   90.00
#
_symmetry.space_group_name_H-M   'P 1'
#
loop_
_entity.id
_entity.type
_entity.pdbx_description
1 polymer ?
#
loop_
_entity_poly.entity_id
_entity_poly.type
_entity_poly.pdbx_seq_one_letter_code
_entity_poly.pdbx_strand_id
1 'polypeptide(L)'
;EQYRNTHLDILDGRVRVAIPGELVDESVWIGEGAEVEAGAILRAPVVVGPRARVEKGAAAGDYSVIGAASILSGGSSVRRSILWPGAFVGQNAQVHAAILASRVSVKAGASVLEGAVVGSGSSIGERAQVKAGVKIWPDKAVDGGSQVNASLVWGAPWSKRLFGRLGVAGLSNIEVTPDFAARLGAAYASCLPEGLVITVSSDVHPASKMTRASLACGAISIGAAVADLGNATTAVARHAVPALRATGGMHARVSPADDNVTVIEFLDPRGINIDKAL
;
A
#
# COMPACT_ATOMS: atom_id res chain seq x y z
N GLU A 1 17.50 -1.64 -10.31
CA GLU A 1 18.21 -0.77 -11.26
C GLU A 1 19.00 -1.61 -12.29
N GLN A 2 19.88 -2.52 -11.88
CA GLN A 2 20.65 -3.38 -12.79
C GLN A 2 19.77 -4.17 -13.77
N TYR A 3 18.69 -4.81 -13.28
CA TYR A 3 17.78 -5.58 -14.13
C TYR A 3 17.18 -4.73 -15.27
N ARG A 4 16.76 -3.50 -14.97
CA ARG A 4 16.25 -2.57 -16.00
C ARG A 4 17.34 -2.16 -16.98
N ASN A 5 18.53 -1.85 -16.49
CA ASN A 5 19.66 -1.46 -17.34
C ASN A 5 20.07 -2.59 -18.30
N THR A 6 20.08 -3.85 -17.83
CA THR A 6 20.33 -5.01 -18.71
C THR A 6 19.31 -5.10 -19.84
N HIS A 7 18.02 -4.84 -19.57
CA HIS A 7 17.00 -4.81 -20.63
C HIS A 7 17.20 -3.67 -21.62
N LEU A 8 17.63 -2.50 -21.15
CA LEU A 8 18.02 -1.40 -22.06
C LEU A 8 19.17 -1.81 -22.97
N ASP A 9 20.23 -2.43 -22.41
CA ASP A 9 21.40 -2.89 -23.17
C ASP A 9 21.04 -3.99 -24.19
N ILE A 10 20.06 -4.85 -23.87
CA ILE A 10 19.53 -5.85 -24.82
C ILE A 10 18.82 -5.16 -25.99
N LEU A 11 17.94 -4.21 -25.69
CA LEU A 11 17.16 -3.49 -26.70
C LEU A 11 18.04 -2.57 -27.58
N ASP A 12 19.14 -2.06 -27.04
CA ASP A 12 20.18 -1.33 -27.79
C ASP A 12 21.11 -2.24 -28.61
N GLY A 13 20.95 -3.58 -28.48
CA GLY A 13 21.83 -4.54 -29.15
C GLY A 13 23.25 -4.66 -28.56
N ARG A 14 23.50 -4.03 -27.42
CA ARG A 14 24.79 -4.14 -26.70
C ARG A 14 24.99 -5.54 -26.11
N VAL A 15 23.91 -6.19 -25.74
CA VAL A 15 23.88 -7.58 -25.28
C VAL A 15 23.13 -8.42 -26.31
N ARG A 16 23.81 -9.38 -26.93
CA ARG A 16 23.22 -10.25 -27.96
C ARG A 16 22.45 -11.37 -27.32
N VAL A 17 21.13 -11.25 -27.29
CA VAL A 17 20.17 -12.28 -26.85
C VAL A 17 19.07 -12.38 -27.89
N ALA A 18 18.52 -13.57 -28.08
CA ALA A 18 17.32 -13.70 -28.89
C ALA A 18 16.15 -13.03 -28.20
N ILE A 19 15.60 -11.97 -28.80
CA ILE A 19 14.39 -11.31 -28.31
C ILE A 19 13.21 -12.13 -28.83
N PRO A 20 12.30 -12.61 -27.96
CA PRO A 20 11.15 -13.41 -28.40
C PRO A 20 10.16 -12.54 -29.18
N GLY A 21 9.69 -13.07 -30.32
CA GLY A 21 8.72 -12.41 -31.19
C GLY A 21 9.28 -12.11 -32.58
N GLU A 22 8.40 -11.62 -33.46
CA GLU A 22 8.72 -11.16 -34.79
C GLU A 22 9.12 -9.68 -34.76
N LEU A 23 10.20 -9.33 -35.44
CA LEU A 23 10.62 -7.93 -35.61
C LEU A 23 9.76 -7.34 -36.75
N VAL A 24 8.77 -6.51 -36.40
CA VAL A 24 7.82 -5.93 -37.36
C VAL A 24 8.23 -4.53 -37.86
N ASP A 25 9.06 -3.83 -37.12
CA ASP A 25 9.61 -2.51 -37.47
C ASP A 25 10.95 -2.33 -36.76
N GLU A 26 11.69 -1.24 -37.03
CA GLU A 26 12.96 -0.93 -36.37
C GLU A 26 12.79 -0.97 -34.83
N SER A 27 13.35 -2.04 -34.21
CA SER A 27 13.30 -2.27 -32.75
C SER A 27 11.88 -2.40 -32.14
N VAL A 28 10.90 -2.91 -32.90
CA VAL A 28 9.58 -3.29 -32.42
C VAL A 28 9.37 -4.79 -32.59
N TRP A 29 9.31 -5.54 -31.49
CA TRP A 29 9.11 -6.99 -31.48
C TRP A 29 7.70 -7.31 -31.01
N ILE A 30 6.99 -8.16 -31.76
CA ILE A 30 5.64 -8.61 -31.43
C ILE A 30 5.65 -10.12 -31.29
N GLY A 31 5.27 -10.62 -30.12
CA GLY A 31 5.17 -12.03 -29.78
C GLY A 31 3.98 -12.72 -30.43
N GLU A 32 4.07 -14.04 -30.54
CA GLU A 32 3.02 -14.89 -31.13
C GLU A 32 1.66 -14.66 -30.44
N GLY A 33 0.62 -14.47 -31.24
CA GLY A 33 -0.75 -14.24 -30.76
C GLY A 33 -0.95 -12.94 -29.99
N ALA A 34 -0.01 -12.01 -30.06
CA ALA A 34 -0.23 -10.67 -29.49
C ALA A 34 -1.21 -9.86 -30.36
N GLU A 35 -2.12 -9.14 -29.71
CA GLU A 35 -3.14 -8.30 -30.34
C GLU A 35 -2.80 -6.83 -30.14
N VAL A 36 -2.49 -6.11 -31.22
CA VAL A 36 -2.26 -4.66 -31.21
C VAL A 36 -3.40 -4.02 -32.00
N GLU A 37 -4.30 -3.35 -31.29
CA GLU A 37 -5.48 -2.74 -31.92
C GLU A 37 -5.11 -1.53 -32.80
N ALA A 38 -5.89 -1.28 -33.84
CA ALA A 38 -5.72 -0.12 -34.68
C ALA A 38 -5.90 1.18 -33.87
N GLY A 39 -4.86 2.03 -33.86
CA GLY A 39 -4.79 3.22 -33.04
C GLY A 39 -4.08 3.05 -31.69
N ALA A 40 -3.52 1.87 -31.41
CA ALA A 40 -2.50 1.72 -30.38
C ALA A 40 -1.18 2.35 -30.85
N ILE A 41 -0.40 2.87 -29.92
CA ILE A 41 0.84 3.60 -30.19
C ILE A 41 2.01 2.76 -29.68
N LEU A 42 2.81 2.21 -30.58
CA LEU A 42 4.07 1.56 -30.26
C LEU A 42 5.22 2.49 -30.63
N ARG A 43 6.13 2.74 -29.69
CA ARG A 43 7.35 3.55 -29.90
C ARG A 43 8.59 2.68 -29.66
N ALA A 44 9.39 2.58 -30.69
CA ALA A 44 10.66 1.84 -30.62
C ALA A 44 11.63 2.45 -29.57
N PRO A 45 12.46 1.65 -28.92
CA PRO A 45 12.43 0.19 -28.86
C PRO A 45 11.32 -0.32 -27.93
N VAL A 46 10.62 -1.37 -28.35
CA VAL A 46 9.55 -1.97 -27.56
C VAL A 46 9.39 -3.45 -27.85
N VAL A 47 9.14 -4.25 -26.83
CA VAL A 47 8.80 -5.68 -26.95
C VAL A 47 7.38 -5.88 -26.43
N VAL A 48 6.51 -6.46 -27.26
CA VAL A 48 5.18 -6.90 -26.90
C VAL A 48 5.21 -8.44 -26.86
N GLY A 49 5.08 -9.01 -25.66
CA GLY A 49 5.17 -10.44 -25.44
C GLY A 49 3.99 -11.25 -26.01
N PRO A 50 4.13 -12.58 -26.08
CA PRO A 50 3.09 -13.44 -26.65
C PRO A 50 1.72 -13.26 -25.97
N ARG A 51 0.65 -13.26 -26.75
CA ARG A 51 -0.74 -13.10 -26.28
C ARG A 51 -0.99 -11.85 -25.46
N ALA A 52 -0.10 -10.86 -25.51
CA ALA A 52 -0.37 -9.56 -24.91
C ALA A 52 -1.36 -8.78 -25.78
N ARG A 53 -2.15 -7.92 -25.12
CA ARG A 53 -3.13 -7.07 -25.79
C ARG A 53 -2.83 -5.61 -25.53
N VAL A 54 -2.74 -4.84 -26.62
CA VAL A 54 -2.57 -3.39 -26.57
C VAL A 54 -3.80 -2.75 -27.21
N GLU A 55 -4.69 -2.19 -26.40
CA GLU A 55 -5.97 -1.64 -26.87
C GLU A 55 -5.78 -0.29 -27.57
N LYS A 56 -6.79 0.11 -28.35
CA LYS A 56 -6.84 1.39 -29.04
C LYS A 56 -6.55 2.57 -28.07
N GLY A 57 -5.64 3.45 -28.45
CA GLY A 57 -5.23 4.61 -27.66
C GLY A 57 -4.23 4.29 -26.53
N ALA A 58 -3.92 3.03 -26.28
CA ALA A 58 -2.84 2.68 -25.37
C ALA A 58 -1.47 2.96 -26.02
N ALA A 59 -0.51 3.39 -25.22
CA ALA A 59 0.87 3.67 -25.65
C ALA A 59 1.87 2.81 -24.93
N ALA A 60 2.70 2.07 -25.67
CA ALA A 60 3.83 1.34 -25.13
C ALA A 60 5.09 1.70 -25.90
N GLY A 61 6.21 1.92 -25.20
CA GLY A 61 7.43 2.23 -25.92
C GLY A 61 8.54 2.81 -25.07
N ASP A 62 9.46 3.46 -25.77
CA ASP A 62 10.62 4.09 -25.15
C ASP A 62 11.37 3.10 -24.22
N TYR A 63 11.82 1.96 -24.76
CA TYR A 63 12.48 0.89 -24.01
C TYR A 63 11.56 0.11 -23.06
N SER A 64 10.34 -0.15 -23.45
CA SER A 64 9.41 -0.95 -22.63
C SER A 64 9.36 -2.42 -23.07
N VAL A 65 9.21 -3.29 -22.09
CA VAL A 65 8.96 -4.72 -22.28
C VAL A 65 7.60 -5.06 -21.69
N ILE A 66 6.67 -5.47 -22.53
CA ILE A 66 5.32 -5.90 -22.13
C ILE A 66 5.33 -7.44 -22.08
N GLY A 67 5.20 -7.99 -20.89
CA GLY A 67 5.23 -9.44 -20.68
C GLY A 67 4.06 -10.18 -21.35
N ALA A 68 4.22 -11.50 -21.50
CA ALA A 68 3.20 -12.36 -22.11
C ALA A 68 1.84 -12.22 -21.42
N ALA A 69 0.74 -12.28 -22.20
CA ALA A 69 -0.64 -12.21 -21.72
C ALA A 69 -0.94 -10.95 -20.86
N SER A 70 -0.17 -9.89 -21.00
CA SER A 70 -0.43 -8.60 -20.35
C SER A 70 -1.43 -7.78 -21.17
N ILE A 71 -2.19 -6.92 -20.49
CA ILE A 71 -3.21 -6.08 -21.11
C ILE A 71 -2.90 -4.60 -20.82
N LEU A 72 -2.83 -3.80 -21.89
CA LEU A 72 -2.77 -2.36 -21.83
C LEU A 72 -4.09 -1.78 -22.32
N SER A 73 -4.90 -1.26 -21.41
CA SER A 73 -6.23 -0.69 -21.76
C SER A 73 -6.12 0.71 -22.37
N GLY A 74 -7.18 1.12 -23.03
CA GLY A 74 -7.24 2.37 -23.78
C GLY A 74 -6.78 3.59 -22.99
N GLY A 75 -5.95 4.43 -23.59
CA GLY A 75 -5.37 5.63 -22.97
C GLY A 75 -4.26 5.37 -21.96
N SER A 76 -3.93 4.11 -21.66
CA SER A 76 -2.82 3.78 -20.78
C SER A 76 -1.47 4.11 -21.42
N SER A 77 -0.45 4.37 -20.60
CA SER A 77 0.89 4.70 -21.07
C SER A 77 1.95 3.93 -20.30
N VAL A 78 2.75 3.15 -21.00
CA VAL A 78 3.89 2.40 -20.43
C VAL A 78 5.17 2.84 -21.12
N ARG A 79 6.09 3.43 -20.35
CA ARG A 79 7.37 3.94 -20.86
C ARG A 79 8.53 3.50 -19.98
N ARG A 80 9.65 3.11 -20.60
CA ARG A 80 10.91 2.71 -19.91
C ARG A 80 10.68 1.68 -18.81
N SER A 81 9.66 0.83 -18.97
CA SER A 81 9.12 -0.03 -17.93
C SER A 81 9.14 -1.49 -18.36
N ILE A 82 9.27 -2.37 -17.39
CA ILE A 82 9.26 -3.81 -17.61
C ILE A 82 8.04 -4.38 -16.90
N LEU A 83 7.15 -4.96 -17.67
CA LEU A 83 5.98 -5.68 -17.21
C LEU A 83 6.24 -7.19 -17.36
N TRP A 84 6.12 -7.92 -16.27
CA TRP A 84 6.16 -9.37 -16.29
C TRP A 84 4.82 -9.95 -16.73
N PRO A 85 4.76 -11.28 -17.03
CA PRO A 85 3.56 -11.89 -17.58
C PRO A 85 2.28 -11.64 -16.76
N GLY A 86 1.17 -11.42 -17.48
CA GLY A 86 -0.16 -11.26 -16.90
C GLY A 86 -0.38 -9.91 -16.20
N ALA A 87 0.44 -8.91 -16.45
CA ALA A 87 0.22 -7.56 -15.92
C ALA A 87 -0.98 -6.89 -16.60
N PHE A 88 -1.78 -6.17 -15.83
CA PHE A 88 -2.90 -5.37 -16.30
C PHE A 88 -2.66 -3.88 -16.02
N VAL A 89 -2.72 -3.07 -17.07
CA VAL A 89 -2.65 -1.61 -16.97
C VAL A 89 -3.96 -1.02 -17.46
N GLY A 90 -4.75 -0.53 -16.53
CA GLY A 90 -6.12 -0.05 -16.75
C GLY A 90 -6.18 1.27 -17.53
N GLN A 91 -7.39 1.66 -17.89
CA GLN A 91 -7.66 2.83 -18.69
C GLN A 91 -7.03 4.11 -18.10
N ASN A 92 -6.32 4.89 -18.93
CA ASN A 92 -5.62 6.12 -18.56
C ASN A 92 -4.59 5.94 -17.40
N ALA A 93 -4.18 4.72 -17.09
CA ALA A 93 -3.13 4.48 -16.11
C ALA A 93 -1.75 4.73 -16.71
N GLN A 94 -0.79 5.09 -15.86
CA GLN A 94 0.56 5.44 -16.28
C GLN A 94 1.60 4.60 -15.53
N VAL A 95 2.53 4.00 -16.27
CA VAL A 95 3.67 3.26 -15.72
C VAL A 95 4.94 3.83 -16.37
N HIS A 96 5.75 4.50 -15.56
CA HIS A 96 6.93 5.19 -16.05
C HIS A 96 8.18 4.73 -15.31
N ALA A 97 9.15 4.21 -16.07
CA ALA A 97 10.47 3.76 -15.60
C ALA A 97 10.38 2.82 -14.37
N ALA A 98 9.38 1.94 -14.35
CA ALA A 98 9.05 1.06 -13.24
C ALA A 98 9.09 -0.43 -13.64
N ILE A 99 9.05 -1.31 -12.65
CA ILE A 99 8.96 -2.75 -12.85
C ILE A 99 7.67 -3.25 -12.22
N LEU A 100 6.82 -3.89 -13.02
CA LEU A 100 5.65 -4.61 -12.54
C LEU A 100 5.94 -6.11 -12.66
N ALA A 101 5.91 -6.82 -11.54
CA ALA A 101 6.05 -8.26 -11.53
C ALA A 101 4.78 -8.96 -12.06
N SER A 102 4.78 -10.30 -12.08
CA SER A 102 3.68 -11.07 -12.68
C SER A 102 2.33 -10.81 -12.01
N ARG A 103 1.27 -10.74 -12.82
CA ARG A 103 -0.12 -10.58 -12.38
C ARG A 103 -0.38 -9.32 -11.54
N VAL A 104 0.43 -8.29 -11.74
CA VAL A 104 0.17 -6.98 -11.13
C VAL A 104 -0.99 -6.30 -11.86
N SER A 105 -1.92 -5.73 -11.10
CA SER A 105 -3.07 -4.98 -11.63
C SER A 105 -2.95 -3.51 -11.26
N VAL A 106 -2.72 -2.65 -12.25
CA VAL A 106 -2.77 -1.18 -12.11
C VAL A 106 -4.13 -0.72 -12.63
N LYS A 107 -5.00 -0.24 -11.73
CA LYS A 107 -6.37 0.15 -12.08
C LYS A 107 -6.43 1.50 -12.80
N ALA A 108 -7.64 1.85 -13.27
CA ALA A 108 -7.85 3.06 -14.09
C ALA A 108 -7.32 4.33 -13.43
N GLY A 109 -6.62 5.16 -14.22
CA GLY A 109 -6.07 6.45 -13.80
C GLY A 109 -4.96 6.38 -12.73
N ALA A 110 -4.52 5.19 -12.35
CA ALA A 110 -3.42 5.05 -11.39
C ALA A 110 -2.06 5.32 -12.05
N SER A 111 -1.09 5.72 -11.24
CA SER A 111 0.28 6.00 -11.72
C SER A 111 1.33 5.30 -10.89
N VAL A 112 2.27 4.67 -11.58
CA VAL A 112 3.47 4.04 -11.00
C VAL A 112 4.69 4.77 -11.54
N LEU A 113 5.42 5.45 -10.66
CA LEU A 113 6.49 6.37 -11.03
C LEU A 113 7.87 5.71 -11.04
N GLU A 114 8.85 6.48 -11.49
CA GLU A 114 10.22 6.05 -11.76
C GLU A 114 10.88 5.27 -10.59
N GLY A 115 11.54 4.16 -10.93
CA GLY A 115 12.25 3.33 -9.96
C GLY A 115 11.36 2.53 -9.03
N ALA A 116 10.03 2.66 -9.17
CA ALA A 116 9.11 1.84 -8.39
C ALA A 116 9.15 0.37 -8.85
N VAL A 117 8.98 -0.54 -7.90
CA VAL A 117 8.90 -1.99 -8.15
C VAL A 117 7.66 -2.52 -7.47
N VAL A 118 6.76 -3.13 -8.24
CA VAL A 118 5.52 -3.72 -7.72
C VAL A 118 5.61 -5.24 -7.81
N GLY A 119 5.52 -5.90 -6.68
CA GLY A 119 5.60 -7.35 -6.54
C GLY A 119 4.40 -8.09 -7.11
N SER A 120 4.59 -9.37 -7.43
CA SER A 120 3.59 -10.22 -8.08
C SER A 120 2.25 -10.26 -7.33
N GLY A 121 1.16 -10.36 -8.06
CA GLY A 121 -0.19 -10.47 -7.49
C GLY A 121 -0.73 -9.19 -6.84
N SER A 122 0.05 -8.10 -6.82
CA SER A 122 -0.37 -6.84 -6.19
C SER A 122 -1.36 -6.05 -7.04
N SER A 123 -2.22 -5.28 -6.38
CA SER A 123 -3.21 -4.41 -7.01
C SER A 123 -3.03 -2.96 -6.60
N ILE A 124 -2.91 -2.07 -7.58
CA ILE A 124 -2.86 -0.62 -7.38
C ILE A 124 -4.24 -0.07 -7.74
N GLY A 125 -4.94 0.47 -6.75
CA GLY A 125 -6.31 0.95 -6.87
C GLY A 125 -6.47 2.13 -7.84
N GLU A 126 -7.72 2.43 -8.20
CA GLU A 126 -8.04 3.51 -9.15
C GLU A 126 -7.47 4.86 -8.67
N ARG A 127 -6.85 5.59 -9.59
CA ARG A 127 -6.25 6.92 -9.30
C ARG A 127 -5.25 6.93 -8.15
N ALA A 128 -4.78 5.77 -7.72
CA ALA A 128 -3.70 5.69 -6.74
C ALA A 128 -2.36 6.07 -7.38
N GLN A 129 -1.45 6.61 -6.58
CA GLN A 129 -0.14 7.01 -7.03
C GLN A 129 0.96 6.31 -6.24
N VAL A 130 1.78 5.51 -6.91
CA VAL A 130 3.00 4.93 -6.37
C VAL A 130 4.15 5.87 -6.71
N LYS A 131 4.74 6.48 -5.69
CA LYS A 131 5.83 7.46 -5.84
C LYS A 131 7.13 6.80 -6.32
N ALA A 132 8.05 7.64 -6.79
CA ALA A 132 9.34 7.20 -7.28
C ALA A 132 10.14 6.39 -6.22
N GLY A 133 10.80 5.33 -6.66
CA GLY A 133 11.65 4.49 -5.80
C GLY A 133 10.91 3.56 -4.83
N VAL A 134 9.60 3.64 -4.75
CA VAL A 134 8.78 2.81 -3.84
C VAL A 134 8.82 1.34 -4.27
N LYS A 135 8.95 0.44 -3.30
CA LYS A 135 8.89 -1.01 -3.49
C LYS A 135 7.65 -1.57 -2.80
N ILE A 136 6.79 -2.19 -3.59
CA ILE A 136 5.59 -2.90 -3.10
C ILE A 136 5.86 -4.39 -3.21
N TRP A 137 5.83 -5.09 -2.08
CA TRP A 137 6.04 -6.53 -2.04
C TRP A 137 4.85 -7.29 -2.63
N PRO A 138 5.03 -8.60 -2.94
CA PRO A 138 3.96 -9.41 -3.53
C PRO A 138 2.66 -9.42 -2.72
N ASP A 139 1.55 -9.62 -3.44
CA ASP A 139 0.20 -9.81 -2.89
C ASP A 139 -0.30 -8.64 -2.02
N LYS A 140 0.13 -7.40 -2.35
CA LYS A 140 -0.33 -6.18 -1.68
C LYS A 140 -1.43 -5.49 -2.47
N ALA A 141 -2.36 -4.88 -1.75
CA ALA A 141 -3.39 -4.04 -2.32
C ALA A 141 -3.21 -2.59 -1.86
N VAL A 142 -3.22 -1.68 -2.82
CA VAL A 142 -3.21 -0.23 -2.61
C VAL A 142 -4.61 0.29 -2.90
N ASP A 143 -5.21 0.97 -1.94
CA ASP A 143 -6.56 1.53 -2.09
C ASP A 143 -6.62 2.64 -3.15
N GLY A 144 -7.79 2.77 -3.79
CA GLY A 144 -8.03 3.80 -4.79
C GLY A 144 -7.75 5.20 -4.30
N GLY A 145 -7.09 6.01 -5.14
CA GLY A 145 -6.68 7.40 -4.91
C GLY A 145 -5.70 7.61 -3.74
N SER A 146 -5.06 6.55 -3.22
CA SER A 146 -4.00 6.65 -2.22
C SER A 146 -2.69 7.12 -2.85
N GLN A 147 -1.84 7.79 -2.05
CA GLN A 147 -0.47 8.10 -2.42
C GLN A 147 0.49 7.24 -1.60
N VAL A 148 1.21 6.35 -2.26
CA VAL A 148 2.21 5.49 -1.64
C VAL A 148 3.57 6.16 -1.77
N ASN A 149 4.08 6.71 -0.69
CA ASN A 149 5.36 7.43 -0.62
C ASN A 149 6.44 6.66 0.16
N ALA A 150 6.11 5.50 0.72
CA ALA A 150 7.03 4.60 1.38
C ALA A 150 6.83 3.17 0.89
N SER A 151 7.88 2.34 0.96
CA SER A 151 7.83 0.96 0.48
C SER A 151 6.92 0.10 1.35
N LEU A 152 6.07 -0.71 0.70
CA LEU A 152 5.15 -1.66 1.33
C LEU A 152 5.82 -3.04 1.37
N VAL A 153 6.56 -3.33 2.42
CA VAL A 153 7.30 -4.59 2.60
C VAL A 153 6.43 -5.62 3.34
N TRP A 154 5.77 -5.17 4.38
CA TRP A 154 4.93 -5.99 5.26
C TRP A 154 3.59 -5.28 5.47
N GLY A 155 2.56 -5.97 5.96
CA GLY A 155 1.32 -5.36 6.43
C GLY A 155 0.12 -5.44 5.49
N ALA A 156 -0.99 -4.92 6.00
CA ALA A 156 -2.26 -4.80 5.33
C ALA A 156 -2.19 -3.82 4.13
N PRO A 157 -3.22 -3.82 3.27
CA PRO A 157 -3.30 -2.86 2.16
C PRO A 157 -3.11 -1.42 2.63
N TRP A 158 -2.41 -0.61 1.84
CA TRP A 158 -2.29 0.82 2.09
C TRP A 158 -3.68 1.46 2.02
N SER A 159 -4.24 1.76 3.19
CA SER A 159 -5.57 2.35 3.31
C SER A 159 -5.47 3.86 3.46
N LYS A 160 -6.39 4.61 2.83
CA LYS A 160 -6.62 6.03 3.10
C LYS A 160 -7.17 6.28 4.49
N ARG A 161 -7.68 5.24 5.14
CA ARG A 161 -8.41 5.35 6.39
C ARG A 161 -7.51 4.93 7.54
N LEU A 162 -7.20 5.88 8.39
CA LEU A 162 -6.49 5.63 9.64
C LEU A 162 -7.29 4.67 10.55
N PHE A 163 -8.60 4.84 10.58
CA PHE A 163 -9.52 4.02 11.38
C PHE A 163 -10.16 2.91 10.56
N GLY A 164 -9.89 1.67 10.96
CA GLY A 164 -10.64 0.48 10.55
C GLY A 164 -11.90 0.27 11.39
N ARG A 165 -12.53 -0.91 11.26
CA ARG A 165 -13.74 -1.28 12.02
C ARG A 165 -13.52 -1.34 13.54
N LEU A 166 -12.32 -1.65 13.98
CA LEU A 166 -11.98 -1.84 15.41
C LEU A 166 -11.05 -0.74 15.95
N GLY A 167 -10.73 0.28 15.18
CA GLY A 167 -9.77 1.31 15.55
C GLY A 167 -8.60 1.40 14.57
N VAL A 168 -7.43 1.77 15.04
CA VAL A 168 -6.20 1.85 14.24
C VAL A 168 -5.47 0.53 14.31
N ALA A 169 -5.15 -0.06 13.17
CA ALA A 169 -4.42 -1.32 13.08
C ALA A 169 -3.24 -1.19 12.12
N GLY A 170 -2.13 -1.84 12.47
CA GLY A 170 -0.93 -1.87 11.63
C GLY A 170 0.14 -2.79 12.20
N LEU A 171 1.18 -3.05 11.40
CA LEU A 171 2.30 -3.87 11.84
C LEU A 171 3.01 -3.25 13.03
N SER A 172 3.20 -4.08 14.04
CA SER A 172 3.87 -3.71 15.28
C SER A 172 5.29 -3.19 15.01
N ASN A 173 5.61 -2.02 15.53
CA ASN A 173 6.91 -1.36 15.42
C ASN A 173 7.40 -1.04 13.99
N ILE A 174 6.50 -1.14 13.00
CA ILE A 174 6.75 -0.76 11.60
C ILE A 174 5.75 0.33 11.20
N GLU A 175 4.45 0.06 11.35
CA GLU A 175 3.35 0.99 11.08
C GLU A 175 2.84 1.60 12.40
N VAL A 176 2.65 0.77 13.42
CA VAL A 176 2.34 1.22 14.78
C VAL A 176 3.64 1.30 15.57
N THR A 177 4.37 2.40 15.34
CA THR A 177 5.62 2.73 16.04
C THR A 177 5.34 3.46 17.36
N PRO A 178 6.29 3.52 18.32
CA PRO A 178 6.12 4.26 19.57
C PRO A 178 5.78 5.74 19.38
N ASP A 179 6.42 6.43 18.44
CA ASP A 179 6.16 7.82 18.13
C ASP A 179 4.79 8.04 17.50
N PHE A 180 4.37 7.13 16.62
CA PHE A 180 3.02 7.16 16.04
C PHE A 180 1.95 6.94 17.11
N ALA A 181 2.14 5.95 18.00
CA ALA A 181 1.22 5.69 19.11
C ALA A 181 1.15 6.88 20.09
N ALA A 182 2.28 7.52 20.39
CA ALA A 182 2.29 8.73 21.24
C ALA A 182 1.50 9.88 20.59
N ARG A 183 1.67 10.11 19.28
CA ARG A 183 0.86 11.11 18.56
C ARG A 183 -0.63 10.78 18.56
N LEU A 184 -0.99 9.50 18.42
CA LEU A 184 -2.39 9.07 18.53
C LEU A 184 -2.96 9.30 19.93
N GLY A 185 -2.19 8.98 20.99
CA GLY A 185 -2.58 9.24 22.37
C GLY A 185 -2.83 10.73 22.64
N ALA A 186 -1.93 11.60 22.17
CA ALA A 186 -2.11 13.05 22.27
C ALA A 186 -3.33 13.52 21.47
N ALA A 187 -3.49 13.09 20.22
CA ALA A 187 -4.62 13.46 19.38
C ALA A 187 -5.96 13.02 19.97
N TYR A 188 -6.04 11.78 20.46
CA TYR A 188 -7.26 11.29 21.10
C TYR A 188 -7.60 12.12 22.36
N ALA A 189 -6.63 12.34 23.22
CA ALA A 189 -6.84 13.10 24.45
C ALA A 189 -7.23 14.55 24.17
N SER A 190 -6.71 15.18 23.09
CA SER A 190 -7.09 16.54 22.71
C SER A 190 -8.54 16.68 22.19
N CYS A 191 -9.15 15.58 21.79
CA CYS A 191 -10.57 15.56 21.38
C CYS A 191 -11.54 15.45 22.58
N LEU A 192 -11.02 15.21 23.78
CA LEU A 192 -11.81 15.05 24.99
C LEU A 192 -11.81 16.35 25.83
N PRO A 193 -12.85 16.58 26.67
CA PRO A 193 -12.88 17.73 27.57
C PRO A 193 -11.66 17.77 28.52
N GLU A 194 -11.21 18.96 28.89
CA GLU A 194 -10.08 19.14 29.80
C GLU A 194 -10.36 18.62 31.22
N GLY A 195 -9.30 18.22 31.93
CA GLY A 195 -9.34 17.83 33.35
C GLY A 195 -9.92 16.45 33.66
N LEU A 196 -10.10 15.61 32.64
CA LEU A 196 -10.74 14.30 32.78
C LEU A 196 -9.74 13.15 32.69
N VAL A 197 -10.15 12.00 33.24
CA VAL A 197 -9.32 10.78 33.28
C VAL A 197 -9.55 9.95 32.03
N ILE A 198 -8.47 9.46 31.43
CA ILE A 198 -8.48 8.51 30.31
C ILE A 198 -7.91 7.18 30.79
N THR A 199 -8.59 6.07 30.52
CA THR A 199 -8.03 4.75 30.80
C THR A 199 -7.10 4.29 29.70
N VAL A 200 -5.99 3.64 30.04
CA VAL A 200 -5.08 3.01 29.08
C VAL A 200 -4.82 1.58 29.53
N SER A 201 -4.83 0.64 28.60
CA SER A 201 -4.60 -0.79 28.86
C SER A 201 -4.01 -1.50 27.66
N SER A 202 -3.46 -2.69 27.89
CA SER A 202 -3.03 -3.57 26.80
C SER A 202 -3.28 -5.04 27.13
N ASP A 203 -3.21 -5.91 26.12
CA ASP A 203 -3.01 -7.32 26.34
C ASP A 203 -1.59 -7.62 26.86
N VAL A 204 -1.26 -8.90 27.00
CA VAL A 204 0.04 -9.34 27.55
C VAL A 204 1.20 -9.28 26.55
N HIS A 205 0.93 -9.06 25.27
CA HIS A 205 1.94 -9.09 24.23
C HIS A 205 2.93 -7.92 24.36
N PRO A 206 4.25 -8.11 24.13
CA PRO A 206 5.25 -7.05 24.27
C PRO A 206 4.99 -5.82 23.41
N ALA A 207 4.57 -6.02 22.16
CA ALA A 207 4.24 -4.91 21.26
C ALA A 207 3.06 -4.07 21.78
N SER A 208 2.03 -4.72 22.32
CA SER A 208 0.87 -4.03 22.89
C SER A 208 1.23 -3.26 24.16
N LYS A 209 2.14 -3.80 25.00
CA LYS A 209 2.66 -3.07 26.18
C LYS A 209 3.44 -1.83 25.80
N MET A 210 4.30 -1.94 24.78
CA MET A 210 5.03 -0.81 24.20
C MET A 210 4.06 0.24 23.70
N THR A 211 3.06 -0.15 22.92
CA THR A 211 2.03 0.73 22.37
C THR A 211 1.23 1.42 23.47
N ARG A 212 0.82 0.67 24.53
CA ARG A 212 0.15 1.24 25.71
C ARG A 212 0.96 2.34 26.37
N ALA A 213 2.23 2.08 26.63
CA ALA A 213 3.12 3.07 27.25
C ALA A 213 3.24 4.34 26.40
N SER A 214 3.36 4.17 25.08
CA SER A 214 3.44 5.28 24.13
C SER A 214 2.16 6.11 24.07
N LEU A 215 0.98 5.45 24.03
CA LEU A 215 -0.33 6.10 24.09
C LEU A 215 -0.48 6.93 25.37
N ALA A 216 -0.09 6.34 26.53
CA ALA A 216 -0.11 7.05 27.81
C ALA A 216 0.79 8.29 27.83
N CYS A 217 2.04 8.15 27.37
CA CYS A 217 2.97 9.27 27.25
C CYS A 217 2.40 10.40 26.37
N GLY A 218 1.79 10.05 25.24
CA GLY A 218 1.16 11.01 24.35
C GLY A 218 0.01 11.77 25.03
N ALA A 219 -0.90 11.06 25.72
CA ALA A 219 -2.00 11.68 26.43
C ALA A 219 -1.50 12.60 27.58
N ILE A 220 -0.51 12.15 28.36
CA ILE A 220 0.09 12.94 29.43
C ILE A 220 0.78 14.19 28.88
N SER A 221 1.40 14.15 27.71
CA SER A 221 2.12 15.28 27.13
C SER A 221 1.24 16.51 26.88
N ILE A 222 -0.07 16.31 26.75
CA ILE A 222 -1.05 17.40 26.59
C ILE A 222 -1.85 17.68 27.86
N GLY A 223 -1.44 17.13 29.01
CA GLY A 223 -2.04 17.39 30.31
C GLY A 223 -3.20 16.48 30.73
N ALA A 224 -3.49 15.41 29.99
CA ALA A 224 -4.52 14.46 30.37
C ALA A 224 -4.10 13.63 31.59
N ALA A 225 -5.02 13.39 32.51
CA ALA A 225 -4.84 12.40 33.57
C ALA A 225 -5.05 10.98 32.99
N VAL A 226 -4.10 10.08 33.24
CA VAL A 226 -4.14 8.71 32.70
C VAL A 226 -4.24 7.68 33.84
N ALA A 227 -5.28 6.87 33.80
CA ALA A 227 -5.42 5.68 34.64
C ALA A 227 -4.89 4.46 33.85
N ASP A 228 -3.66 4.03 34.15
CA ASP A 228 -3.08 2.84 33.54
C ASP A 228 -3.59 1.56 34.24
N LEU A 229 -4.39 0.80 33.51
CA LEU A 229 -4.97 -0.49 33.99
C LEU A 229 -3.99 -1.66 33.82
N GLY A 230 -2.84 -1.43 33.21
CA GLY A 230 -1.88 -2.49 32.93
C GLY A 230 -2.38 -3.48 31.87
N ASN A 231 -2.17 -4.78 32.17
CA ASN A 231 -2.64 -5.85 31.29
C ASN A 231 -4.11 -6.13 31.57
N ALA A 232 -4.92 -5.98 30.53
CA ALA A 232 -6.37 -6.21 30.60
C ALA A 232 -6.86 -6.87 29.30
N THR A 233 -7.94 -7.62 29.38
CA THR A 233 -8.68 -8.02 28.18
C THR A 233 -9.51 -6.87 27.65
N THR A 234 -9.89 -6.90 26.36
CA THR A 234 -10.77 -5.90 25.77
C THR A 234 -12.06 -5.71 26.58
N ALA A 235 -12.63 -6.78 27.13
CA ALA A 235 -13.86 -6.70 27.94
C ALA A 235 -13.63 -5.91 29.24
N VAL A 236 -12.50 -6.16 29.92
CA VAL A 236 -12.12 -5.44 31.13
C VAL A 236 -11.81 -3.98 30.82
N ALA A 237 -11.06 -3.71 29.74
CA ALA A 237 -10.77 -2.35 29.29
C ALA A 237 -12.06 -1.53 29.06
N ARG A 238 -13.02 -2.11 28.36
CA ARG A 238 -14.34 -1.48 28.08
C ARG A 238 -15.14 -1.24 29.35
N HIS A 239 -15.19 -2.22 30.26
CA HIS A 239 -15.92 -2.07 31.52
C HIS A 239 -15.29 -1.03 32.45
N ALA A 240 -13.96 -0.91 32.44
CA ALA A 240 -13.25 0.02 33.31
C ALA A 240 -13.54 1.50 33.01
N VAL A 241 -13.84 1.87 31.76
CA VAL A 241 -14.12 3.25 31.37
C VAL A 241 -15.32 3.83 32.18
N PRO A 242 -16.52 3.26 32.12
CA PRO A 242 -17.64 3.73 32.92
C PRO A 242 -17.45 3.46 34.42
N ALA A 243 -16.83 2.36 34.83
CA ALA A 243 -16.62 2.04 36.24
C ALA A 243 -15.73 3.06 36.96
N LEU A 244 -14.71 3.60 36.29
CA LEU A 244 -13.82 4.65 36.79
C LEU A 244 -14.33 6.05 36.47
N ARG A 245 -15.50 6.18 35.86
CA ARG A 245 -16.05 7.45 35.34
C ARG A 245 -15.05 8.20 34.45
N ALA A 246 -14.27 7.42 33.67
CA ALA A 246 -13.34 7.99 32.73
C ALA A 246 -14.08 8.55 31.51
N THR A 247 -13.52 9.59 30.91
CA THR A 247 -14.09 10.25 29.73
C THR A 247 -13.93 9.45 28.47
N GLY A 248 -13.00 8.50 28.52
CA GLY A 248 -12.73 7.59 27.42
C GLY A 248 -11.59 6.64 27.76
N GLY A 249 -11.19 5.82 26.79
CA GLY A 249 -10.13 4.86 27.01
C GLY A 249 -9.40 4.46 25.73
N MET A 250 -8.21 3.96 25.89
CA MET A 250 -7.39 3.39 24.82
C MET A 250 -6.97 1.97 25.20
N HIS A 251 -7.13 1.03 24.30
CA HIS A 251 -6.72 -0.35 24.51
C HIS A 251 -5.87 -0.86 23.36
N ALA A 252 -4.67 -1.30 23.63
CA ALA A 252 -3.75 -1.87 22.65
C ALA A 252 -3.73 -3.39 22.75
N ARG A 253 -3.87 -4.09 21.65
CA ARG A 253 -3.78 -5.56 21.59
C ARG A 253 -3.22 -6.04 20.25
N VAL A 254 -2.74 -7.26 20.19
CA VAL A 254 -2.46 -7.90 18.90
C VAL A 254 -3.73 -8.38 18.22
N SER A 255 -3.70 -8.45 16.90
CA SER A 255 -4.80 -9.00 16.13
C SER A 255 -4.92 -10.51 16.32
N PRO A 256 -6.14 -11.06 16.52
CA PRO A 256 -6.32 -12.50 16.59
C PRO A 256 -5.98 -13.24 15.29
N ALA A 257 -5.91 -12.52 14.16
CA ALA A 257 -5.61 -13.09 12.85
C ALA A 257 -4.11 -13.05 12.50
N ASP A 258 -3.32 -12.16 13.14
CA ASP A 258 -1.89 -12.00 12.86
C ASP A 258 -1.21 -11.34 14.08
N ASP A 259 -0.37 -12.08 14.76
CA ASP A 259 0.36 -11.64 15.97
C ASP A 259 1.36 -10.49 15.70
N ASN A 260 1.69 -10.23 14.44
CA ASN A 260 2.54 -9.10 14.06
C ASN A 260 1.75 -7.79 13.92
N VAL A 261 0.43 -7.82 13.97
CA VAL A 261 -0.43 -6.65 13.82
C VAL A 261 -0.91 -6.17 15.18
N THR A 262 -0.57 -4.94 15.55
CA THR A 262 -1.13 -4.23 16.71
C THR A 262 -2.42 -3.51 16.32
N VAL A 263 -3.45 -3.64 17.15
CA VAL A 263 -4.73 -2.94 17.06
C VAL A 263 -4.86 -2.01 18.26
N ILE A 264 -5.16 -0.74 18.01
CA ILE A 264 -5.45 0.28 19.03
C ILE A 264 -6.95 0.59 18.96
N GLU A 265 -7.67 0.25 20.00
CA GLU A 265 -9.10 0.57 20.15
C GLU A 265 -9.25 1.87 20.95
N PHE A 266 -10.14 2.76 20.51
CA PHE A 266 -10.49 4.00 21.20
C PHE A 266 -11.93 3.86 21.72
N LEU A 267 -12.15 4.15 23.00
CA LEU A 267 -13.38 3.87 23.69
C LEU A 267 -14.06 5.19 24.15
N ASP A 268 -15.35 5.31 23.91
CA ASP A 268 -16.16 6.41 24.40
C ASP A 268 -16.41 6.28 25.93
N PRO A 269 -17.04 7.25 26.61
CA PRO A 269 -17.33 7.19 28.05
C PRO A 269 -18.18 5.98 28.47
N ARG A 270 -18.86 5.31 27.54
CA ARG A 270 -19.64 4.10 27.79
C ARG A 270 -18.82 2.82 27.58
N GLY A 271 -17.55 2.93 27.21
CA GLY A 271 -16.67 1.80 26.88
C GLY A 271 -16.97 1.16 25.52
N ILE A 272 -17.58 1.89 24.60
CA ILE A 272 -17.87 1.46 23.24
C ILE A 272 -16.81 2.00 22.30
N ASN A 273 -16.39 1.22 21.30
CA ASN A 273 -15.46 1.70 20.30
C ASN A 273 -16.02 2.93 19.59
N ILE A 274 -15.19 3.95 19.46
CA ILE A 274 -15.51 5.14 18.67
C ILE A 274 -15.54 4.73 17.21
N ASP A 275 -16.72 4.87 16.58
CA ASP A 275 -16.92 4.63 15.16
C ASP A 275 -16.72 5.93 14.37
N LYS A 276 -16.61 5.82 13.04
CA LYS A 276 -16.33 6.89 12.06
C LYS A 276 -17.29 8.08 12.05
N ALA A 277 -18.31 8.07 12.89
CA ALA A 277 -19.37 9.07 12.90
C ALA A 277 -19.14 10.23 13.89
N LEU A 278 -17.96 10.31 14.52
CA LEU A 278 -17.59 11.44 15.38
C LEU A 278 -16.56 12.32 14.70
#